data_e9cc092eea57bb6c90cb7076f5b4af2a
#
_entry.id   e9cc092eea57bb6c90cb7076f5b4af2a
#
_cell.length_a   1.000
_cell.length_b   1.000
_cell.length_c   1.000
_cell.angle_alpha   90.00
_cell.angle_beta   90.00
_cell.angle_gamma   90.00
#
_symmetry.space_group_name_H-M   'P 1'
#
loop_
_entity.id
_entity.type
_entity.pdbx_description
1 polymer ?
#
loop_
_entity_poly.entity_id
_entity_poly.type
_entity_poly.pdbx_seq_one_letter_code
_entity_poly.pdbx_strand_id
1 'polypeptide(L)'
;MARKREERKPRRMKKVILVVCEGETEAAYVDFLKQYYRSPIKIVPKVSGHDVNKRKLDEFKKALKLSSSDNIKTFLMYDLDIQGIYEKLNSLDATLLLSNPCIELWFLLHNKDQRAELTALECIKRLQSSDQVWNDYHKPLLSFKQRELLWNNKETAVDRAKSLNDFENPSSTIYKLIEILSAEIS
;
A
#
# COMPACT_ATOMS: atom_id res chain seq x y z
N MET A 1 19.19 53.67 7.33
CA MET A 1 17.92 53.01 6.94
C MET A 1 18.00 51.55 7.35
N ALA A 2 17.24 51.12 8.35
CA ALA A 2 17.22 49.72 8.81
C ALA A 2 16.37 48.88 7.84
N ARG A 3 16.94 47.82 7.28
CA ARG A 3 16.19 46.82 6.46
C ARG A 3 15.19 46.10 7.35
N LYS A 4 13.89 46.30 7.06
CA LYS A 4 12.78 45.57 7.68
C LYS A 4 12.97 44.08 7.42
N ARG A 5 13.17 43.28 8.47
CA ARG A 5 13.31 41.82 8.42
C ARG A 5 11.95 41.25 8.00
N GLU A 6 11.83 40.71 6.79
CA GLU A 6 10.63 40.04 6.36
C GLU A 6 10.31 38.88 7.31
N GLU A 7 9.12 38.88 7.89
CA GLU A 7 8.61 37.79 8.71
C GLU A 7 8.47 36.55 7.83
N ARG A 8 9.25 35.53 8.15
CA ARG A 8 9.16 34.22 7.46
C ARG A 8 7.77 33.62 7.75
N LYS A 9 6.96 33.47 6.71
CA LYS A 9 5.67 32.75 6.81
C LYS A 9 5.88 31.41 7.50
N PRO A 10 5.00 31.01 8.45
CA PRO A 10 5.12 29.74 9.14
C PRO A 10 5.12 28.61 8.10
N ARG A 11 6.09 27.70 8.22
CA ARG A 11 6.25 26.56 7.31
C ARG A 11 5.07 25.63 7.51
N ARG A 12 4.29 25.38 6.45
CA ARG A 12 3.15 24.45 6.50
C ARG A 12 3.65 23.04 6.79
N MET A 13 3.09 22.40 7.83
CA MET A 13 3.38 20.99 8.16
C MET A 13 3.10 20.13 6.95
N LYS A 14 4.04 19.24 6.62
CA LYS A 14 3.86 18.26 5.55
C LYS A 14 3.38 16.96 6.16
N LYS A 15 2.29 16.41 5.62
CA LYS A 15 1.90 15.04 5.87
C LYS A 15 2.65 14.14 4.89
N VAL A 16 3.24 13.06 5.37
CA VAL A 16 3.97 12.08 4.55
C VAL A 16 3.46 10.68 4.89
N ILE A 17 3.17 9.92 3.86
CA ILE A 17 2.87 8.49 3.95
C ILE A 17 4.09 7.73 3.44
N LEU A 18 4.75 7.01 4.35
CA LEU A 18 5.82 6.07 4.04
C LEU A 18 5.21 4.68 3.96
N VAL A 19 5.26 4.03 2.81
CA VAL A 19 4.83 2.65 2.63
C VAL A 19 6.07 1.79 2.41
N VAL A 20 6.38 0.94 3.36
CA VAL A 20 7.47 -0.04 3.25
C VAL A 20 6.88 -1.33 2.70
N CYS A 21 7.32 -1.69 1.52
CA CYS A 21 6.82 -2.80 0.72
C CYS A 21 7.74 -4.01 0.84
N GLU A 22 7.17 -5.20 0.75
CA GLU A 22 7.95 -6.42 0.67
C GLU A 22 8.76 -6.46 -0.63
N GLY A 23 8.11 -6.25 -1.75
CA GLY A 23 8.70 -6.33 -3.08
C GLY A 23 8.29 -5.21 -4.04
N GLU A 24 8.68 -5.42 -5.29
CA GLU A 24 8.44 -4.44 -6.36
C GLU A 24 6.97 -4.39 -6.80
N THR A 25 6.20 -5.47 -6.61
CA THR A 25 4.76 -5.48 -6.96
C THR A 25 3.98 -4.52 -6.08
N GLU A 26 4.20 -4.58 -4.75
CA GLU A 26 3.61 -3.67 -3.77
C GLU A 26 4.04 -2.23 -4.05
N ALA A 27 5.33 -2.02 -4.33
CA ALA A 27 5.87 -0.69 -4.64
C ALA A 27 5.25 -0.11 -5.92
N ALA A 28 5.08 -0.91 -6.97
CA ALA A 28 4.43 -0.51 -8.21
C ALA A 28 2.95 -0.15 -7.99
N TYR A 29 2.25 -0.91 -7.12
CA TYR A 29 0.88 -0.60 -6.75
C TYR A 29 0.78 0.72 -5.99
N VAL A 30 1.67 0.97 -5.03
CA VAL A 30 1.72 2.25 -4.28
C VAL A 30 2.02 3.43 -5.20
N ASP A 31 2.94 3.28 -6.15
CA ASP A 31 3.24 4.32 -7.15
C ASP A 31 2.06 4.58 -8.08
N PHE A 32 1.30 3.54 -8.44
CA PHE A 32 0.04 3.70 -9.16
C PHE A 32 -0.97 4.54 -8.34
N LEU A 33 -1.20 4.21 -7.06
CA LEU A 33 -2.10 4.97 -6.19
C LEU A 33 -1.67 6.44 -6.10
N LYS A 34 -0.39 6.71 -5.92
CA LYS A 34 0.17 8.06 -5.88
C LYS A 34 -0.16 8.87 -7.14
N GLN A 35 -0.08 8.24 -8.33
CA GLN A 35 -0.39 8.89 -9.60
C GLN A 35 -1.88 9.21 -9.75
N TYR A 36 -2.76 8.29 -9.36
CA TYR A 36 -4.20 8.42 -9.53
C TYR A 36 -4.85 9.32 -8.50
N TYR A 37 -4.46 9.21 -7.24
CA TYR A 37 -4.99 10.07 -6.18
C TYR A 37 -4.52 11.53 -6.31
N ARG A 38 -3.38 11.79 -6.95
CA ARG A 38 -2.78 13.15 -7.03
C ARG A 38 -2.81 13.88 -5.69
N SER A 39 -2.67 13.12 -4.62
CA SER A 39 -2.81 13.61 -3.24
C SER A 39 -1.80 14.73 -2.96
N PRO A 40 -2.17 15.78 -2.20
CA PRO A 40 -1.23 16.75 -1.66
C PRO A 40 -0.25 16.13 -0.66
N ILE A 41 -0.55 14.92 -0.18
CA ILE A 41 0.32 14.15 0.71
C ILE A 41 1.44 13.48 -0.11
N LYS A 42 2.65 13.58 0.40
CA LYS A 42 3.80 12.89 -0.18
C LYS A 42 3.73 11.40 0.15
N ILE A 43 3.42 10.55 -0.83
CA ILE A 43 3.47 9.09 -0.71
C ILE A 43 4.84 8.60 -1.18
N VAL A 44 5.51 7.78 -0.38
CA VAL A 44 6.85 7.28 -0.65
C VAL A 44 6.90 5.76 -0.45
N PRO A 45 6.88 4.96 -1.52
CA PRO A 45 7.16 3.53 -1.44
C PRO A 45 8.65 3.28 -1.19
N LYS A 46 8.96 2.23 -0.43
CA LYS A 46 10.31 1.72 -0.17
C LYS A 46 10.27 0.20 -0.12
N VAL A 47 11.09 -0.47 -0.92
CA VAL A 47 11.23 -1.92 -0.88
C VAL A 47 12.21 -2.30 0.22
N SER A 48 11.82 -3.26 1.05
CA SER A 48 12.60 -3.75 2.19
C SER A 48 12.92 -5.23 2.11
N GLY A 49 12.12 -6.02 1.39
CA GLY A 49 12.16 -7.47 1.49
C GLY A 49 11.81 -7.94 2.90
N HIS A 50 12.10 -9.19 3.19
CA HIS A 50 11.81 -9.79 4.51
C HIS A 50 12.70 -9.27 5.66
N ASP A 51 13.74 -8.48 5.36
CA ASP A 51 14.68 -7.94 6.35
C ASP A 51 14.19 -6.66 7.04
N VAL A 52 12.90 -6.35 6.94
CA VAL A 52 12.31 -5.21 7.63
C VAL A 52 12.50 -5.33 9.15
N ASN A 53 12.95 -4.24 9.76
CA ASN A 53 13.15 -4.11 11.20
C ASN A 53 13.13 -2.61 11.59
N LYS A 54 13.11 -2.33 12.88
CA LYS A 54 13.06 -0.96 13.41
C LYS A 54 14.18 -0.07 12.85
N ARG A 55 15.42 -0.57 12.79
CA ARG A 55 16.57 0.18 12.26
C ARG A 55 16.33 0.59 10.80
N LYS A 56 15.85 -0.32 9.97
CA LYS A 56 15.59 -0.05 8.54
C LYS A 56 14.44 0.97 8.36
N LEU A 57 13.40 0.89 9.18
CA LEU A 57 12.34 1.90 9.20
C LEU A 57 12.88 3.28 9.58
N ASP A 58 13.74 3.38 10.59
CA ASP A 58 14.37 4.63 11.01
C ASP A 58 15.29 5.19 9.92
N GLU A 59 16.01 4.34 9.20
CA GLU A 59 16.84 4.73 8.03
C GLU A 59 15.96 5.32 6.93
N PHE A 60 14.83 4.69 6.59
CA PHE A 60 13.89 5.21 5.60
C PHE A 60 13.27 6.55 6.05
N LYS A 61 12.85 6.67 7.32
CA LYS A 61 12.33 7.93 7.88
C LYS A 61 13.37 9.05 7.79
N LYS A 62 14.62 8.79 8.16
CA LYS A 62 15.73 9.75 8.07
C LYS A 62 16.01 10.20 6.62
N ALA A 63 15.95 9.27 5.67
CA ALA A 63 16.17 9.56 4.25
C ALA A 63 15.13 10.52 3.65
N LEU A 64 13.96 10.68 4.28
CA LEU A 64 12.92 11.63 3.86
C LEU A 64 13.31 13.09 4.10
N LYS A 65 14.33 13.37 4.92
CA LYS A 65 14.82 14.72 5.26
C LYS A 65 13.70 15.67 5.69
N LEU A 66 12.81 15.19 6.53
CA LEU A 66 11.68 15.94 7.04
C LEU A 66 12.07 16.78 8.27
N SER A 67 11.30 17.83 8.54
CA SER A 67 11.45 18.61 9.76
C SER A 67 10.75 17.92 10.93
N SER A 68 11.10 18.31 12.16
CA SER A 68 10.46 17.80 13.38
C SER A 68 8.95 18.10 13.46
N SER A 69 8.47 19.06 12.68
CA SER A 69 7.05 19.41 12.60
C SER A 69 6.26 18.59 11.57
N ASP A 70 6.93 17.82 10.70
CA ASP A 70 6.26 17.04 9.67
C ASP A 70 5.73 15.73 10.27
N ASN A 71 4.53 15.31 9.85
CA ASN A 71 3.88 14.08 10.34
C ASN A 71 4.09 12.96 9.35
N ILE A 72 4.68 11.84 9.82
CA ILE A 72 4.89 10.63 9.02
C ILE A 72 3.94 9.55 9.51
N LYS A 73 3.09 9.05 8.61
CA LYS A 73 2.38 7.79 8.81
C LYS A 73 3.16 6.68 8.12
N THR A 74 3.51 5.63 8.84
CA THR A 74 4.25 4.48 8.32
C THR A 74 3.32 3.30 8.13
N PHE A 75 3.41 2.65 6.99
CA PHE A 75 2.67 1.47 6.62
C PHE A 75 3.63 0.36 6.20
N LEU A 76 3.28 -0.89 6.50
CA LEU A 76 3.99 -2.09 6.05
C LEU A 76 3.05 -2.86 5.12
N MET A 77 3.42 -3.00 3.84
CA MET A 77 2.64 -3.73 2.84
C MET A 77 3.36 -5.04 2.50
N TYR A 78 2.81 -6.15 2.97
CA TYR A 78 3.43 -7.47 2.96
C TYR A 78 2.43 -8.58 2.69
N ASP A 79 2.93 -9.69 2.18
CA ASP A 79 2.21 -10.95 2.05
C ASP A 79 2.31 -11.77 3.35
N LEU A 80 1.30 -12.60 3.64
CA LEU A 80 1.27 -13.50 4.80
C LEU A 80 1.54 -14.96 4.38
N ASP A 81 2.47 -15.17 3.47
CA ASP A 81 2.85 -16.47 2.95
C ASP A 81 4.01 -17.13 3.72
N ILE A 82 4.68 -16.38 4.62
CA ILE A 82 5.80 -16.84 5.43
C ILE A 82 5.41 -16.97 6.90
N GLN A 83 5.67 -18.13 7.47
CA GLN A 83 5.43 -18.38 8.91
C GLN A 83 6.22 -17.39 9.78
N GLY A 84 5.55 -16.78 10.78
CA GLY A 84 6.17 -15.84 11.73
C GLY A 84 6.36 -14.42 11.19
N ILE A 85 5.99 -14.13 9.93
CA ILE A 85 6.12 -12.78 9.38
C ILE A 85 5.16 -11.80 10.10
N TYR A 86 3.96 -12.25 10.45
CA TYR A 86 2.98 -11.41 11.12
C TYR A 86 3.50 -10.88 12.46
N GLU A 87 4.05 -11.74 13.31
CA GLU A 87 4.59 -11.37 14.63
C GLU A 87 5.73 -10.36 14.49
N LYS A 88 6.59 -10.56 13.51
CA LYS A 88 7.68 -9.64 13.19
C LYS A 88 7.15 -8.27 12.79
N LEU A 89 6.20 -8.20 11.86
CA LEU A 89 5.63 -6.94 11.38
C LEU A 89 4.83 -6.23 12.48
N ASN A 90 4.06 -6.98 13.27
CA ASN A 90 3.23 -6.43 14.34
C ASN A 90 4.05 -5.86 15.51
N SER A 91 5.34 -6.24 15.63
CA SER A 91 6.26 -5.65 16.60
C SER A 91 6.78 -4.26 16.21
N LEU A 92 6.51 -3.80 14.99
CA LEU A 92 6.98 -2.52 14.45
C LEU A 92 5.92 -1.43 14.59
N ASP A 93 6.36 -0.19 14.83
CA ASP A 93 5.48 0.98 14.91
C ASP A 93 5.04 1.43 13.51
N ALA A 94 4.05 0.72 12.96
CA ALA A 94 3.47 0.97 11.65
C ALA A 94 2.07 0.35 11.53
N THR A 95 1.26 0.88 10.60
CA THR A 95 -0.01 0.26 10.22
C THR A 95 0.23 -0.87 9.22
N LEU A 96 -0.35 -2.04 9.49
CA LEU A 96 -0.19 -3.22 8.65
C LEU A 96 -1.19 -3.21 7.48
N LEU A 97 -0.67 -3.39 6.27
CA LEU A 97 -1.42 -3.56 5.02
C LEU A 97 -1.05 -4.95 4.48
N LEU A 98 -1.69 -5.97 5.03
CA LEU A 98 -1.31 -7.35 4.77
C LEU A 98 -2.30 -8.01 3.81
N SER A 99 -1.78 -8.90 2.95
CA SER A 99 -2.57 -9.76 2.09
C SER A 99 -2.25 -11.23 2.36
N ASN A 100 -3.26 -12.05 2.48
CA ASN A 100 -3.14 -13.48 2.68
C ASN A 100 -3.93 -14.21 1.59
N PRO A 101 -3.29 -14.94 0.66
CA PRO A 101 -1.87 -15.31 0.68
C PRO A 101 -0.92 -14.25 0.09
N CYS A 102 -1.36 -13.38 -0.82
CA CYS A 102 -0.49 -12.44 -1.54
C CYS A 102 -1.28 -11.23 -2.08
N ILE A 103 -0.55 -10.19 -2.51
CA ILE A 103 -1.15 -8.95 -3.02
C ILE A 103 -2.11 -9.18 -4.20
N GLU A 104 -1.92 -10.24 -4.98
CA GLU A 104 -2.82 -10.57 -6.08
C GLU A 104 -4.25 -10.89 -5.62
N LEU A 105 -4.43 -11.28 -4.36
CA LEU A 105 -5.77 -11.37 -3.78
C LEU A 105 -6.46 -10.00 -3.79
N TRP A 106 -5.74 -8.95 -3.39
CA TRP A 106 -6.28 -7.59 -3.45
C TRP A 106 -6.69 -7.21 -4.87
N PHE A 107 -5.87 -7.53 -5.89
CA PHE A 107 -6.22 -7.30 -7.29
C PHE A 107 -7.44 -8.12 -7.73
N LEU A 108 -7.53 -9.38 -7.31
CA LEU A 108 -8.66 -10.26 -7.60
C LEU A 108 -9.97 -9.72 -7.04
N LEU A 109 -9.96 -9.16 -5.83
CA LEU A 109 -11.14 -8.61 -5.18
C LEU A 109 -11.77 -7.43 -5.96
N HIS A 110 -11.05 -6.79 -6.89
CA HIS A 110 -11.62 -5.78 -7.78
C HIS A 110 -12.59 -6.39 -8.81
N ASN A 111 -12.39 -7.66 -9.18
CA ASN A 111 -13.20 -8.33 -10.20
C ASN A 111 -14.13 -9.38 -9.62
N LYS A 112 -13.65 -10.16 -8.64
CA LYS A 112 -14.38 -11.32 -8.10
C LYS A 112 -14.38 -11.30 -6.57
N ASP A 113 -15.48 -11.74 -5.98
CA ASP A 113 -15.51 -12.11 -4.56
C ASP A 113 -14.75 -13.43 -4.36
N GLN A 114 -13.89 -13.46 -3.37
CA GLN A 114 -13.08 -14.63 -3.03
C GLN A 114 -13.19 -14.91 -1.53
N ARG A 115 -13.79 -16.05 -1.18
CA ARG A 115 -14.02 -16.41 0.22
C ARG A 115 -13.37 -17.74 0.62
N ALA A 116 -13.14 -18.62 -0.34
CA ALA A 116 -12.46 -19.88 -0.08
C ALA A 116 -10.95 -19.65 0.03
N GLU A 117 -10.32 -20.38 0.93
CA GLU A 117 -8.86 -20.42 1.04
C GLU A 117 -8.20 -20.75 -0.30
N LEU A 118 -7.02 -20.18 -0.52
CA LEU A 118 -6.23 -20.44 -1.72
C LEU A 118 -4.75 -20.20 -1.45
N THR A 119 -3.92 -20.90 -2.20
CA THR A 119 -2.47 -20.65 -2.23
C THR A 119 -2.14 -19.41 -3.08
N ALA A 120 -0.95 -18.85 -2.94
CA ALA A 120 -0.49 -17.73 -3.78
C ALA A 120 -0.53 -18.09 -5.28
N LEU A 121 -0.15 -19.32 -5.65
CA LEU A 121 -0.20 -19.77 -7.04
C LEU A 121 -1.64 -19.85 -7.59
N GLU A 122 -2.57 -20.34 -6.80
CA GLU A 122 -4.00 -20.39 -7.17
C GLU A 122 -4.57 -18.98 -7.28
N CYS A 123 -4.17 -18.06 -6.40
CA CYS A 123 -4.57 -16.67 -6.44
C CYS A 123 -4.15 -16.00 -7.76
N ILE A 124 -2.91 -16.14 -8.16
CA ILE A 124 -2.39 -15.63 -9.44
C ILE A 124 -3.16 -16.23 -10.63
N LYS A 125 -3.36 -17.55 -10.65
CA LYS A 125 -4.14 -18.20 -11.72
C LYS A 125 -5.59 -17.71 -11.77
N ARG A 126 -6.24 -17.53 -10.62
CA ARG A 126 -7.60 -16.98 -10.56
C ARG A 126 -7.65 -15.52 -11.03
N LEU A 127 -6.65 -14.71 -10.68
CA LEU A 127 -6.53 -13.35 -11.17
C LEU A 127 -6.42 -13.35 -12.70
N GLN A 128 -5.48 -14.12 -13.27
CA GLN A 128 -5.26 -14.22 -14.71
C GLN A 128 -6.53 -14.68 -15.48
N SER A 129 -7.35 -15.54 -14.87
CA SER A 129 -8.62 -16.01 -15.46
C SER A 129 -9.83 -15.12 -15.10
N SER A 130 -9.67 -14.08 -14.31
CA SER A 130 -10.79 -13.28 -13.81
C SER A 130 -11.35 -12.31 -14.84
N ASP A 131 -10.51 -11.80 -15.72
CA ASP A 131 -10.82 -10.85 -16.78
C ASP A 131 -9.71 -10.87 -17.83
N GLN A 132 -10.03 -10.53 -19.10
CA GLN A 132 -9.05 -10.48 -20.20
C GLN A 132 -7.88 -9.53 -19.92
N VAL A 133 -8.10 -8.49 -19.14
CA VAL A 133 -7.07 -7.53 -18.73
C VAL A 133 -5.95 -8.17 -17.92
N TRP A 134 -6.23 -9.29 -17.26
CA TRP A 134 -5.27 -10.01 -16.42
C TRP A 134 -4.59 -11.21 -17.10
N ASN A 135 -4.99 -11.61 -18.31
CA ASN A 135 -4.44 -12.81 -18.98
C ASN A 135 -2.91 -12.78 -19.06
N ASP A 136 -2.34 -11.63 -19.34
CA ASP A 136 -0.89 -11.42 -19.48
C ASP A 136 -0.25 -10.80 -18.23
N TYR A 137 -0.88 -10.94 -17.07
CA TYR A 137 -0.32 -10.39 -15.82
C TYR A 137 0.95 -11.12 -15.40
N HIS A 138 2.01 -10.36 -15.24
CA HIS A 138 3.30 -10.81 -14.71
C HIS A 138 3.84 -9.80 -13.70
N LYS A 139 4.27 -10.30 -12.52
CA LYS A 139 4.97 -9.45 -11.54
C LYS A 139 6.21 -8.79 -12.17
N PRO A 140 6.58 -7.59 -11.75
CA PRO A 140 5.90 -6.73 -10.77
C PRO A 140 4.99 -5.67 -11.42
N LEU A 141 4.89 -5.63 -12.75
CA LEU A 141 4.33 -4.50 -13.49
C LEU A 141 2.81 -4.59 -13.63
N LEU A 142 2.16 -3.44 -13.47
CA LEU A 142 0.74 -3.24 -13.79
C LEU A 142 0.62 -2.46 -15.10
N SER A 143 -0.02 -3.05 -16.11
CA SER A 143 -0.34 -2.37 -17.38
C SER A 143 -1.34 -1.22 -17.15
N PHE A 144 -1.45 -0.33 -18.14
CA PHE A 144 -2.41 0.78 -18.07
C PHE A 144 -3.85 0.28 -17.85
N LYS A 145 -4.29 -0.73 -18.61
CA LYS A 145 -5.64 -1.32 -18.49
C LYS A 145 -5.90 -1.93 -17.11
N GLN A 146 -4.91 -2.61 -16.54
CA GLN A 146 -5.00 -3.16 -15.19
C GLN A 146 -5.16 -2.05 -14.14
N ARG A 147 -4.40 -0.96 -14.25
CA ARG A 147 -4.52 0.21 -13.36
C ARG A 147 -5.89 0.88 -13.47
N GLU A 148 -6.43 1.04 -14.68
CA GLU A 148 -7.79 1.57 -14.87
C GLU A 148 -8.84 0.68 -14.21
N LEU A 149 -8.75 -0.64 -14.38
CA LEU A 149 -9.66 -1.59 -13.76
C LEU A 149 -9.59 -1.52 -12.23
N LEU A 150 -8.38 -1.51 -11.66
CA LEU A 150 -8.17 -1.35 -10.23
C LEU A 150 -8.75 -0.02 -9.72
N TRP A 151 -8.57 1.06 -10.45
CA TRP A 151 -9.11 2.36 -10.06
C TRP A 151 -10.63 2.41 -10.08
N ASN A 152 -11.23 1.90 -11.15
CA ASN A 152 -12.68 1.96 -11.35
C ASN A 152 -13.44 1.06 -10.35
N ASN A 153 -12.85 -0.06 -9.93
CA ASN A 153 -13.49 -1.04 -9.06
C ASN A 153 -13.01 -0.97 -7.60
N LYS A 154 -12.28 0.08 -7.20
CA LYS A 154 -11.66 0.16 -5.88
C LYS A 154 -12.66 0.09 -4.72
N GLU A 155 -13.82 0.73 -4.85
CA GLU A 155 -14.86 0.70 -3.81
C GLU A 155 -15.41 -0.71 -3.62
N THR A 156 -15.67 -1.43 -4.72
CA THR A 156 -16.11 -2.83 -4.69
C THR A 156 -15.05 -3.72 -4.01
N ALA A 157 -13.77 -3.48 -4.28
CA ALA A 157 -12.69 -4.23 -3.64
C ALA A 157 -12.60 -3.93 -2.14
N VAL A 158 -12.80 -2.67 -1.73
CA VAL A 158 -12.87 -2.27 -0.32
C VAL A 158 -13.99 -3.01 0.40
N ASP A 159 -15.20 -3.03 -0.16
CA ASP A 159 -16.36 -3.70 0.46
C ASP A 159 -16.12 -5.21 0.59
N ARG A 160 -15.60 -5.85 -0.44
CA ARG A 160 -15.25 -7.27 -0.41
C ARG A 160 -14.17 -7.58 0.61
N ALA A 161 -13.09 -6.80 0.65
CA ALA A 161 -12.01 -6.99 1.61
C ALA A 161 -12.47 -6.83 3.06
N LYS A 162 -13.31 -5.83 3.34
CA LYS A 162 -13.91 -5.62 4.68
C LYS A 162 -14.83 -6.74 5.13
N SER A 163 -15.38 -7.50 4.21
CA SER A 163 -16.25 -8.66 4.52
C SER A 163 -15.47 -9.93 4.84
N LEU A 164 -14.13 -9.90 4.75
CA LEU A 164 -13.24 -10.99 5.11
C LEU A 164 -12.67 -10.78 6.51
N ASN A 165 -12.20 -11.84 7.15
CA ASN A 165 -11.55 -11.77 8.44
C ASN A 165 -10.09 -11.31 8.25
N ASP A 166 -9.70 -10.19 8.87
CA ASP A 166 -8.33 -9.68 8.77
C ASP A 166 -7.31 -10.78 9.14
N PHE A 167 -6.28 -10.92 8.29
CA PHE A 167 -5.14 -11.83 8.44
C PHE A 167 -5.42 -13.33 8.23
N GLU A 168 -6.68 -13.77 8.17
CA GLU A 168 -7.02 -15.12 7.75
C GLU A 168 -6.90 -15.28 6.23
N ASN A 169 -6.81 -16.52 5.74
CA ASN A 169 -6.81 -16.80 4.29
C ASN A 169 -8.25 -17.10 3.82
N PRO A 170 -8.82 -16.34 2.88
CA PRO A 170 -8.24 -15.18 2.20
C PRO A 170 -8.52 -13.86 2.95
N SER A 171 -7.58 -12.91 2.92
CA SER A 171 -7.83 -11.55 3.40
C SER A 171 -6.90 -10.51 2.78
N SER A 172 -7.31 -9.24 2.77
CA SER A 172 -6.43 -8.13 2.46
C SER A 172 -6.85 -6.88 3.22
N THR A 173 -5.90 -6.27 3.93
CA THR A 173 -6.13 -5.02 4.68
C THR A 173 -5.63 -3.78 3.93
N ILE A 174 -5.31 -3.90 2.64
CA ILE A 174 -4.88 -2.78 1.78
C ILE A 174 -5.96 -1.71 1.66
N TYR A 175 -7.23 -2.07 1.84
CA TYR A 175 -8.35 -1.12 1.87
C TYR A 175 -8.15 0.03 2.87
N LYS A 176 -7.42 -0.19 3.98
CA LYS A 176 -7.10 0.84 4.97
C LYS A 176 -6.30 2.01 4.37
N LEU A 177 -5.41 1.73 3.41
CA LEU A 177 -4.68 2.77 2.68
C LEU A 177 -5.61 3.54 1.73
N ILE A 178 -6.50 2.82 1.03
CA ILE A 178 -7.48 3.44 0.12
C ILE A 178 -8.38 4.43 0.87
N GLU A 179 -8.91 4.04 2.04
CA GLU A 179 -9.74 4.90 2.88
C GLU A 179 -9.00 6.17 3.32
N ILE A 180 -7.74 6.02 3.76
CA ILE A 180 -6.93 7.16 4.17
C ILE A 180 -6.69 8.12 3.00
N LEU A 181 -6.35 7.59 1.83
CA LEU A 181 -6.10 8.41 0.64
C LEU A 181 -7.38 9.09 0.14
N SER A 182 -8.52 8.42 0.20
CA SER A 182 -9.82 8.99 -0.19
C SER A 182 -10.24 10.12 0.76
N ALA A 183 -10.05 9.96 2.07
CA ALA A 183 -10.38 10.97 3.07
C ALA A 183 -9.52 12.25 2.98
N GLU A 184 -8.32 12.19 2.40
CA GLU A 184 -7.42 13.35 2.27
C GLU A 184 -7.69 14.19 1.00
N ILE A 185 -8.57 13.72 0.12
CA ILE A 185 -8.95 14.41 -1.14
C ILE A 185 -10.35 15.04 -1.00
N SER A 186 -11.17 14.52 -0.09
CA SER A 186 -12.50 15.06 0.26
C SER A 186 -12.38 16.31 1.09
#